data_dc74dd550515d9e17a413dc0fcf05fec
#
_entry.id   dc74dd550515d9e17a413dc0fcf05fec
#
_cell.length_a   1.000
_cell.length_b   1.000
_cell.length_c   1.000
_cell.angle_alpha   90.00
_cell.angle_beta   90.00
_cell.angle_gamma   90.00
#
_symmetry.space_group_name_H-M   'P 1'
#
loop_
_entity.id
_entity.type
_entity.pdbx_description
1 polymer ?
#
loop_
_entity_poly.entity_id
_entity_poly.type
_entity_poly.pdbx_seq_one_letter_code
_entity_poly.pdbx_strand_id
1 'polypeptide(L)'
;MTVSFKDPLPAALLERLRTRFPILHDTTYLANHTLGAMPTDYADALGSYTQEFATRGVRAWTEKGWWDSPTAVGDILAPLLGAAPGTVVMLPNVTIAEWVVASCFDWTGPRRKVVYEAQNFPTVMYVWEAVQGAEVVTVAHSDQLVDAIDEQTLLVPISHVQFKTAHMVDVEAIVRRAHEVGAHVVLDTYQSAGAMPLEYEKWGVSFGVGGSVKWLCGGPGAGYLYVRPDLAAKLEPRLTGWQAHARPFAFEPGAIEYTDSSMLRFAHGTPAVPALVAAGAAYRVIAEVGVQLIRARSLFLTQYLIDKAQERGLAVNSETRPERRGASVVIKVDDESGMEERLAGSRIIVDSRPGAGVRVGPHFFNTLEELDTLLDALAPN
;
A
#
# COMPACT_ATOMS: atom_id res chain seq x y z
N MET A 1 -16.99 -2.77 -27.26
CA MET A 1 -16.37 -1.49 -27.70
C MET A 1 -15.03 -1.38 -27.01
N THR A 2 -13.94 -1.40 -27.77
CA THR A 2 -12.58 -1.22 -27.23
C THR A 2 -12.45 0.24 -26.76
N VAL A 3 -12.29 0.46 -25.47
CA VAL A 3 -12.03 1.82 -24.95
C VAL A 3 -10.59 2.16 -25.30
N SER A 4 -10.41 2.98 -26.33
CA SER A 4 -9.07 3.46 -26.71
C SER A 4 -8.65 4.56 -25.76
N PHE A 5 -7.71 4.26 -24.86
CA PHE A 5 -7.07 5.26 -24.02
C PHE A 5 -5.93 5.92 -24.81
N LYS A 6 -5.90 7.24 -24.84
CA LYS A 6 -4.73 7.99 -25.31
C LYS A 6 -3.72 8.09 -24.17
N ASP A 7 -2.42 7.98 -24.47
CA ASP A 7 -1.38 8.20 -23.46
C ASP A 7 -1.53 9.61 -22.85
N PRO A 8 -1.79 9.70 -21.55
CA PRO A 8 -1.99 10.98 -20.88
C PRO A 8 -0.66 11.70 -20.55
N LEU A 9 0.49 10.97 -20.66
CA LEU A 9 1.80 11.50 -20.28
C LEU A 9 2.58 11.94 -21.54
N PRO A 10 2.94 13.24 -21.67
CA PRO A 10 3.76 13.71 -22.79
C PRO A 10 5.12 13.01 -22.82
N ALA A 11 5.60 12.62 -24.00
CA ALA A 11 6.85 11.88 -24.18
C ALA A 11 8.07 12.56 -23.51
N ALA A 12 8.21 13.88 -23.65
CA ALA A 12 9.30 14.63 -23.01
C ALA A 12 9.24 14.60 -21.48
N LEU A 13 8.04 14.57 -20.89
CA LEU A 13 7.87 14.42 -19.45
C LEU A 13 8.19 13.00 -19.00
N LEU A 14 7.75 11.99 -19.75
CA LEU A 14 8.07 10.60 -19.50
C LEU A 14 9.59 10.38 -19.49
N GLU A 15 10.29 10.86 -20.51
CA GLU A 15 11.75 10.75 -20.62
C GLU A 15 12.45 11.38 -19.40
N ARG A 16 12.08 12.59 -19.01
CA ARG A 16 12.61 13.26 -17.83
C ARG A 16 12.34 12.49 -16.53
N LEU A 17 11.13 11.92 -16.36
CA LEU A 17 10.78 11.17 -15.16
C LEU A 17 11.57 9.85 -15.09
N ARG A 18 11.77 9.16 -16.21
CA ARG A 18 12.51 7.89 -16.28
C ARG A 18 13.96 8.03 -15.79
N THR A 19 14.64 9.17 -16.04
CA THR A 19 16.02 9.38 -15.57
C THR A 19 16.17 9.33 -14.07
N ARG A 20 15.08 9.50 -13.30
CA ARG A 20 15.08 9.39 -11.84
C ARG A 20 15.07 7.95 -11.33
N PHE A 21 14.90 6.95 -12.20
CA PHE A 21 14.80 5.54 -11.83
C PHE A 21 15.91 4.72 -12.52
N PRO A 22 17.08 4.55 -11.87
CA PRO A 22 18.27 3.98 -12.49
C PRO A 22 18.06 2.59 -13.10
N ILE A 23 17.22 1.75 -12.49
CA ILE A 23 16.94 0.39 -12.98
C ILE A 23 16.37 0.36 -14.40
N LEU A 24 15.74 1.46 -14.84
CA LEU A 24 15.09 1.55 -16.15
C LEU A 24 16.09 1.77 -17.31
N HIS A 25 17.38 1.97 -17.02
CA HIS A 25 18.39 2.20 -18.06
C HIS A 25 18.66 0.96 -18.90
N ASP A 26 18.60 -0.22 -18.29
CA ASP A 26 18.97 -1.48 -18.95
C ASP A 26 18.06 -2.65 -18.61
N THR A 27 16.94 -2.37 -17.94
CA THR A 27 16.02 -3.40 -17.45
C THR A 27 14.57 -3.00 -17.74
N THR A 28 13.82 -3.89 -18.34
CA THR A 28 12.35 -3.79 -18.43
C THR A 28 11.75 -4.18 -17.10
N TYR A 29 11.52 -3.15 -16.24
CA TYR A 29 11.07 -3.35 -14.87
C TYR A 29 9.56 -3.21 -14.74
N LEU A 30 8.86 -4.33 -14.52
CA LEU A 30 7.40 -4.43 -14.48
C LEU A 30 6.86 -5.08 -13.19
N ALA A 31 7.67 -5.09 -12.12
CA ALA A 31 7.33 -5.70 -10.83
C ALA A 31 6.94 -4.68 -9.74
N ASN A 32 6.42 -3.48 -10.11
CA ASN A 32 6.12 -2.41 -9.15
C ASN A 32 5.05 -2.78 -8.11
N HIS A 33 4.18 -3.73 -8.42
CA HIS A 33 3.18 -4.30 -7.51
C HIS A 33 3.81 -5.24 -6.43
N THR A 34 5.11 -5.50 -6.50
CA THR A 34 5.89 -6.30 -5.55
C THR A 34 6.96 -5.47 -4.86
N LEU A 35 7.83 -4.82 -5.65
CA LEU A 35 8.80 -3.83 -5.19
C LEU A 35 8.82 -2.68 -6.21
N GLY A 36 8.52 -1.47 -5.80
CA GLY A 36 8.58 -0.29 -6.65
C GLY A 36 10.03 0.03 -7.05
N ALA A 37 10.22 0.53 -8.27
CA ALA A 37 11.53 0.99 -8.70
C ALA A 37 12.02 2.13 -7.79
N MET A 38 13.26 2.08 -7.36
CA MET A 38 13.85 3.07 -6.46
C MET A 38 14.17 4.37 -7.23
N PRO A 39 13.64 5.54 -6.83
CA PRO A 39 14.08 6.82 -7.38
C PRO A 39 15.42 7.27 -6.80
N THR A 40 16.19 8.07 -7.53
CA THR A 40 17.46 8.66 -7.04
C THR A 40 17.26 9.47 -5.77
N ASP A 41 16.12 10.16 -5.63
CA ASP A 41 15.72 10.93 -4.45
C ASP A 41 15.74 10.10 -3.16
N TYR A 42 15.43 8.81 -3.24
CA TYR A 42 15.51 7.88 -2.12
C TYR A 42 16.97 7.72 -1.65
N ALA A 43 17.90 7.52 -2.59
CA ALA A 43 19.33 7.38 -2.29
C ALA A 43 19.91 8.68 -1.72
N ASP A 44 19.54 9.84 -2.26
CA ASP A 44 19.96 11.16 -1.80
C ASP A 44 19.49 11.42 -0.35
N ALA A 45 18.27 11.02 -0.02
CA ALA A 45 17.73 11.12 1.34
C ALA A 45 18.48 10.23 2.33
N LEU A 46 18.86 9.00 1.94
CA LEU A 46 19.70 8.14 2.75
C LEU A 46 21.12 8.71 2.92
N GLY A 47 21.70 9.30 1.88
CA GLY A 47 22.96 10.02 1.95
C GLY A 47 22.93 11.15 2.98
N SER A 48 21.88 11.97 2.95
CA SER A 48 21.65 13.06 3.90
C SER A 48 21.49 12.53 5.33
N TYR A 49 20.70 11.50 5.54
CA TYR A 49 20.56 10.84 6.85
C TYR A 49 21.93 10.36 7.37
N THR A 50 22.72 9.70 6.53
CA THR A 50 24.05 9.20 6.92
C THR A 50 24.97 10.33 7.36
N GLN A 51 24.96 11.45 6.62
CA GLN A 51 25.74 12.65 6.96
C GLN A 51 25.25 13.29 8.27
N GLU A 52 23.96 13.37 8.49
CA GLU A 52 23.38 13.91 9.73
C GLU A 52 23.77 13.03 10.92
N PHE A 53 23.67 11.72 10.79
CA PHE A 53 24.06 10.80 11.86
C PHE A 53 25.54 10.93 12.18
N ALA A 54 26.41 10.96 11.17
CA ALA A 54 27.85 11.06 11.35
C ALA A 54 28.29 12.38 12.01
N THR A 55 27.57 13.48 11.75
CA THR A 55 28.02 14.83 12.18
C THR A 55 27.22 15.40 13.37
N ARG A 56 26.01 14.93 13.61
CA ARG A 56 25.13 15.44 14.68
C ARG A 56 24.97 14.45 15.84
N GLY A 57 25.09 13.14 15.58
CA GLY A 57 24.90 12.10 16.58
C GLY A 57 23.53 12.26 17.27
N VAL A 58 23.52 12.23 18.61
CA VAL A 58 22.28 12.36 19.42
C VAL A 58 21.51 13.66 19.17
N ARG A 59 22.15 14.72 18.70
CA ARG A 59 21.48 16.00 18.40
C ARG A 59 20.56 15.94 17.20
N ALA A 60 20.72 14.94 16.34
CA ALA A 60 19.82 14.75 15.18
C ALA A 60 18.38 14.48 15.58
N TRP A 61 18.13 13.91 16.77
CA TRP A 61 16.77 13.69 17.26
C TRP A 61 15.93 14.96 17.30
N THR A 62 16.50 16.06 17.75
CA THR A 62 15.82 17.35 17.87
C THR A 62 16.13 18.29 16.71
N GLU A 63 17.40 18.39 16.28
CA GLU A 63 17.81 19.35 15.25
C GLU A 63 17.32 18.96 13.84
N LYS A 64 17.08 17.68 13.61
CA LYS A 64 16.67 17.12 12.31
C LYS A 64 15.25 16.51 12.32
N GLY A 65 14.56 16.61 13.45
CA GLY A 65 13.20 16.12 13.60
C GLY A 65 13.07 14.59 13.50
N TRP A 66 14.11 13.84 13.84
CA TRP A 66 14.06 12.38 13.78
C TRP A 66 12.99 11.80 14.70
N TRP A 67 12.75 12.45 15.85
CA TRP A 67 11.71 12.04 16.79
C TRP A 67 10.33 12.08 16.15
N ASP A 68 10.04 13.14 15.40
CA ASP A 68 8.72 13.37 14.80
C ASP A 68 8.59 12.75 13.40
N SER A 69 9.63 12.06 12.92
CA SER A 69 9.64 11.47 11.58
C SER A 69 8.44 10.56 11.27
N PRO A 70 7.86 9.78 12.24
CA PRO A 70 6.67 8.97 11.95
C PRO A 70 5.45 9.78 11.54
N THR A 71 5.22 10.92 12.16
CA THR A 71 4.10 11.81 11.82
C THR A 71 4.45 12.74 10.67
N ALA A 72 5.66 13.30 10.64
CA ALA A 72 6.11 14.19 9.57
C ALA A 72 6.10 13.50 8.18
N VAL A 73 6.50 12.23 8.10
CA VAL A 73 6.43 11.45 6.86
C VAL A 73 4.99 11.01 6.58
N GLY A 74 4.21 10.72 7.63
CA GLY A 74 2.77 10.50 7.54
C GLY A 74 2.03 11.67 6.90
N ASP A 75 2.39 12.90 7.23
CA ASP A 75 1.80 14.12 6.66
C ASP A 75 2.14 14.33 5.18
N ILE A 76 3.29 13.81 4.71
CA ILE A 76 3.61 13.78 3.28
C ILE A 76 2.75 12.74 2.56
N LEU A 77 2.47 11.62 3.21
CA LEU A 77 1.66 10.53 2.65
C LEU A 77 0.15 10.84 2.65
N ALA A 78 -0.36 11.50 3.69
CA ALA A 78 -1.80 11.69 3.91
C ALA A 78 -2.56 12.21 2.68
N PRO A 79 -2.09 13.24 1.94
CA PRO A 79 -2.77 13.70 0.73
C PRO A 79 -2.86 12.65 -0.38
N LEU A 80 -1.88 11.72 -0.48
CA LEU A 80 -1.90 10.62 -1.45
C LEU A 80 -2.94 9.54 -1.09
N LEU A 81 -3.38 9.52 0.17
CA LEU A 81 -4.45 8.65 0.68
C LEU A 81 -5.83 9.34 0.67
N GLY A 82 -5.93 10.60 0.26
CA GLY A 82 -7.15 11.39 0.39
C GLY A 82 -7.53 11.65 1.85
N ALA A 83 -6.52 11.95 2.66
CA ALA A 83 -6.62 12.22 4.09
C ALA A 83 -5.92 13.54 4.46
N ALA A 84 -6.33 14.16 5.57
CA ALA A 84 -5.69 15.37 6.08
C ALA A 84 -4.34 15.07 6.76
N PRO A 85 -3.40 16.03 6.76
CA PRO A 85 -2.24 15.97 7.64
C PRO A 85 -2.66 15.76 9.11
N GLY A 86 -1.82 15.08 9.89
CA GLY A 86 -2.11 14.75 11.29
C GLY A 86 -3.00 13.52 11.50
N THR A 87 -3.31 12.76 10.43
CA THR A 87 -4.15 11.54 10.51
C THR A 87 -3.42 10.24 10.20
N VAL A 88 -2.13 10.33 9.85
CA VAL A 88 -1.30 9.18 9.47
C VAL A 88 -0.06 9.10 10.35
N VAL A 89 0.28 7.90 10.81
CA VAL A 89 1.55 7.60 11.47
C VAL A 89 2.28 6.49 10.70
N MET A 90 3.60 6.66 10.57
CA MET A 90 4.44 5.64 9.96
C MET A 90 4.82 4.57 10.98
N LEU A 91 4.74 3.31 10.57
CA LEU A 91 5.04 2.12 11.34
C LEU A 91 6.03 1.22 10.57
N PRO A 92 6.64 0.21 11.19
CA PRO A 92 7.62 -0.64 10.47
C PRO A 92 7.05 -1.38 9.26
N ASN A 93 5.81 -1.85 9.34
CA ASN A 93 5.13 -2.60 8.26
C ASN A 93 3.62 -2.73 8.53
N VAL A 94 2.88 -3.22 7.54
CA VAL A 94 1.42 -3.40 7.62
C VAL A 94 0.99 -4.39 8.70
N THR A 95 1.76 -5.45 8.94
CA THR A 95 1.47 -6.43 10.00
C THR A 95 1.39 -5.77 11.37
N ILE A 96 2.36 -4.89 11.67
CA ILE A 96 2.35 -4.11 12.91
C ILE A 96 1.18 -3.12 12.94
N ALA A 97 0.86 -2.48 11.81
CA ALA A 97 -0.29 -1.58 11.73
C ALA A 97 -1.62 -2.29 12.05
N GLU A 98 -1.84 -3.47 11.49
CA GLU A 98 -3.00 -4.33 11.79
C GLU A 98 -3.04 -4.73 13.28
N TRP A 99 -1.91 -5.12 13.87
CA TRP A 99 -1.83 -5.44 15.29
C TRP A 99 -2.08 -4.23 16.19
N VAL A 100 -1.63 -3.04 15.81
CA VAL A 100 -1.96 -1.80 16.55
C VAL A 100 -3.47 -1.59 16.54
N VAL A 101 -4.12 -1.72 15.38
CA VAL A 101 -5.59 -1.63 15.29
C VAL A 101 -6.26 -2.68 16.15
N ALA A 102 -5.87 -3.95 16.03
CA ALA A 102 -6.44 -5.05 16.83
C ALA A 102 -6.32 -4.80 18.34
N SER A 103 -5.22 -4.19 18.78
CA SER A 103 -4.94 -3.89 20.18
C SER A 103 -5.80 -2.77 20.77
N CYS A 104 -6.49 -2.00 19.93
CA CYS A 104 -7.41 -0.93 20.38
C CYS A 104 -8.75 -1.45 20.89
N PHE A 105 -9.07 -2.74 20.68
CA PHE A 105 -10.41 -3.27 20.95
C PHE A 105 -10.41 -4.30 22.08
N ASP A 106 -11.58 -4.42 22.74
CA ASP A 106 -11.85 -5.45 23.72
C ASP A 106 -12.47 -6.69 23.04
N TRP A 107 -11.72 -7.77 23.02
CA TRP A 107 -12.11 -9.04 22.41
C TRP A 107 -12.83 -10.01 23.35
N THR A 108 -13.11 -9.57 24.60
CA THR A 108 -13.88 -10.35 25.58
C THR A 108 -15.37 -10.01 25.58
N GLY A 109 -15.73 -8.90 24.93
CA GLY A 109 -17.09 -8.41 24.83
C GLY A 109 -17.97 -9.21 23.86
N PRO A 110 -19.27 -8.91 23.80
CA PRO A 110 -20.21 -9.62 22.93
C PRO A 110 -20.01 -9.31 21.43
N ARG A 111 -19.35 -8.20 21.11
CA ARG A 111 -19.11 -7.71 19.76
C ARG A 111 -17.65 -7.91 19.37
N ARG A 112 -17.35 -9.03 18.70
CA ARG A 112 -15.99 -9.48 18.40
C ARG A 112 -15.85 -10.18 17.04
N LYS A 113 -16.89 -10.09 16.20
CA LYS A 113 -16.87 -10.68 14.86
C LYS A 113 -15.99 -9.87 13.93
N VAL A 114 -15.09 -10.55 13.22
CA VAL A 114 -14.23 -10.00 12.16
C VAL A 114 -14.64 -10.64 10.85
N VAL A 115 -14.94 -9.84 9.83
CA VAL A 115 -15.39 -10.34 8.52
C VAL A 115 -14.40 -9.91 7.45
N TYR A 116 -13.84 -10.87 6.70
CA TYR A 116 -13.00 -10.60 5.55
C TYR A 116 -13.20 -11.63 4.42
N GLU A 117 -12.64 -11.36 3.25
CA GLU A 117 -12.71 -12.25 2.10
C GLU A 117 -11.44 -13.10 1.92
N ALA A 118 -11.57 -14.30 1.36
CA ALA A 118 -10.50 -15.30 1.25
C ALA A 118 -9.36 -14.92 0.29
N GLN A 119 -9.53 -13.86 -0.50
CA GLN A 119 -8.51 -13.37 -1.43
C GLN A 119 -7.68 -12.21 -0.87
N ASN A 120 -7.84 -11.89 0.40
CA ASN A 120 -6.97 -10.95 1.10
C ASN A 120 -5.50 -11.40 1.07
N PHE A 121 -4.60 -10.44 1.29
CA PHE A 121 -3.19 -10.81 1.45
C PHE A 121 -2.99 -11.64 2.75
N PRO A 122 -2.16 -12.69 2.73
CA PRO A 122 -2.04 -13.62 3.86
C PRO A 122 -1.80 -12.98 5.23
N THR A 123 -1.00 -11.90 5.30
CA THR A 123 -0.76 -11.17 6.55
C THR A 123 -2.05 -10.70 7.22
N VAL A 124 -3.00 -10.14 6.45
CA VAL A 124 -4.29 -9.70 6.98
C VAL A 124 -5.00 -10.87 7.66
N MET A 125 -5.14 -12.00 6.94
CA MET A 125 -5.78 -13.20 7.49
C MET A 125 -5.05 -13.70 8.74
N TYR A 126 -3.73 -13.83 8.70
CA TYR A 126 -2.95 -14.36 9.82
C TYR A 126 -3.04 -13.50 11.09
N VAL A 127 -3.08 -12.18 10.94
CA VAL A 127 -3.24 -11.28 12.09
C VAL A 127 -4.60 -11.51 12.75
N TRP A 128 -5.67 -11.46 11.98
CA TRP A 128 -7.02 -11.54 12.55
C TRP A 128 -7.37 -12.93 13.08
N GLU A 129 -6.86 -14.00 12.46
CA GLU A 129 -6.96 -15.39 13.00
C GLU A 129 -6.18 -15.56 14.32
N ALA A 130 -5.10 -14.80 14.51
CA ALA A 130 -4.28 -14.88 15.72
C ALA A 130 -4.79 -13.99 16.86
N VAL A 131 -5.77 -13.11 16.64
CA VAL A 131 -6.37 -12.28 17.69
C VAL A 131 -7.19 -13.14 18.63
N GLN A 132 -6.71 -13.30 19.86
CA GLN A 132 -7.41 -14.11 20.87
C GLN A 132 -8.77 -13.50 21.22
N GLY A 133 -9.82 -14.28 21.06
CA GLY A 133 -11.21 -13.87 21.30
C GLY A 133 -11.95 -13.34 20.07
N ALA A 134 -11.29 -13.09 18.97
CA ALA A 134 -11.97 -12.75 17.73
C ALA A 134 -12.79 -13.93 17.18
N GLU A 135 -13.95 -13.63 16.62
CA GLU A 135 -14.77 -14.60 15.86
C GLU A 135 -14.63 -14.27 14.37
N VAL A 136 -13.78 -15.02 13.67
CA VAL A 136 -13.47 -14.77 12.27
C VAL A 136 -14.50 -15.43 11.35
N VAL A 137 -15.03 -14.65 10.42
CA VAL A 137 -15.91 -15.10 9.33
C VAL A 137 -15.26 -14.77 8.00
N THR A 138 -14.91 -15.77 7.24
CA THR A 138 -14.30 -15.64 5.92
C THR A 138 -15.33 -15.90 4.83
N VAL A 139 -15.58 -14.93 3.96
CA VAL A 139 -16.39 -15.11 2.75
C VAL A 139 -15.50 -15.46 1.55
N ALA A 140 -16.05 -16.15 0.56
CA ALA A 140 -15.27 -16.62 -0.58
C ALA A 140 -14.86 -15.45 -1.53
N HIS A 141 -15.75 -14.48 -1.70
CA HIS A 141 -15.60 -13.37 -2.62
C HIS A 141 -16.00 -12.04 -1.99
N SER A 142 -15.40 -10.94 -2.45
CA SER A 142 -15.64 -9.60 -1.91
C SER A 142 -17.06 -9.06 -2.09
N ASP A 143 -17.81 -9.55 -3.08
CA ASP A 143 -19.23 -9.22 -3.28
C ASP A 143 -20.16 -9.76 -2.17
N GLN A 144 -19.71 -10.75 -1.40
CA GLN A 144 -20.45 -11.33 -0.27
C GLN A 144 -20.21 -10.55 1.05
N LEU A 145 -19.25 -9.61 1.08
CA LEU A 145 -18.89 -8.90 2.32
C LEU A 145 -20.05 -8.10 2.90
N VAL A 146 -20.79 -7.38 2.05
CA VAL A 146 -21.91 -6.52 2.48
C VAL A 146 -22.97 -7.33 3.23
N ASP A 147 -23.31 -8.52 2.72
CA ASP A 147 -24.31 -9.43 3.32
C ASP A 147 -23.80 -10.11 4.60
N ALA A 148 -22.48 -10.31 4.72
CA ALA A 148 -21.88 -10.94 5.89
C ALA A 148 -21.69 -9.99 7.09
N ILE A 149 -21.76 -8.67 6.85
CA ILE A 149 -21.62 -7.63 7.88
C ILE A 149 -22.96 -7.45 8.60
N ASP A 150 -22.99 -7.68 9.91
CA ASP A 150 -24.16 -7.57 10.80
C ASP A 150 -23.85 -6.82 12.11
N GLU A 151 -24.83 -6.75 13.00
CA GLU A 151 -24.72 -6.03 14.28
C GLU A 151 -23.68 -6.63 15.25
N GLN A 152 -23.22 -7.86 15.04
CA GLN A 152 -22.15 -8.49 15.82
C GLN A 152 -20.76 -8.17 15.24
N THR A 153 -20.70 -7.68 14.02
CA THR A 153 -19.45 -7.33 13.36
C THR A 153 -18.77 -6.15 14.07
N LEU A 154 -17.52 -6.34 14.48
CA LEU A 154 -16.67 -5.31 15.05
C LEU A 154 -15.78 -4.68 13.98
N LEU A 155 -15.09 -5.54 13.20
CA LEU A 155 -14.10 -5.10 12.21
C LEU A 155 -14.29 -5.81 10.87
N VAL A 156 -13.98 -5.09 9.79
CA VAL A 156 -14.00 -5.58 8.40
C VAL A 156 -12.66 -5.23 7.75
N PRO A 157 -11.62 -6.08 7.89
CA PRO A 157 -10.35 -5.89 7.23
C PRO A 157 -10.43 -6.36 5.77
N ILE A 158 -10.20 -5.44 4.84
CA ILE A 158 -10.30 -5.67 3.40
C ILE A 158 -9.11 -5.10 2.65
N SER A 159 -8.68 -5.77 1.57
CA SER A 159 -7.74 -5.20 0.60
C SER A 159 -8.51 -4.41 -0.47
N HIS A 160 -8.15 -3.13 -0.69
CA HIS A 160 -8.75 -2.32 -1.75
C HIS A 160 -8.59 -2.96 -3.13
N VAL A 161 -7.40 -3.51 -3.40
CA VAL A 161 -7.08 -4.22 -4.65
C VAL A 161 -6.50 -5.59 -4.31
N GLN A 162 -7.14 -6.63 -4.81
CA GLN A 162 -6.70 -8.01 -4.60
C GLN A 162 -5.36 -8.28 -5.30
N PHE A 163 -4.43 -8.89 -4.58
CA PHE A 163 -3.04 -9.04 -5.04
C PHE A 163 -2.84 -10.08 -6.15
N LYS A 164 -3.76 -11.05 -6.32
CA LYS A 164 -3.69 -12.09 -7.35
C LYS A 164 -4.45 -11.72 -8.62
N THR A 165 -5.53 -10.97 -8.50
CA THR A 165 -6.48 -10.72 -9.60
C THR A 165 -6.50 -9.25 -10.06
N ALA A 166 -5.87 -8.36 -9.28
CA ALA A 166 -6.00 -6.91 -9.44
C ALA A 166 -7.44 -6.38 -9.39
N HIS A 167 -8.40 -7.18 -8.88
CA HIS A 167 -9.77 -6.75 -8.72
C HIS A 167 -9.89 -5.71 -7.60
N MET A 168 -10.61 -4.63 -7.85
CA MET A 168 -10.93 -3.58 -6.87
C MET A 168 -12.25 -3.89 -6.18
N VAL A 169 -12.24 -3.92 -4.85
CA VAL A 169 -13.46 -4.09 -4.06
C VAL A 169 -14.27 -2.80 -3.99
N ASP A 170 -15.58 -2.92 -3.74
CA ASP A 170 -16.48 -1.78 -3.55
C ASP A 170 -16.37 -1.23 -2.12
N VAL A 171 -15.35 -0.39 -1.89
CA VAL A 171 -15.07 0.19 -0.56
C VAL A 171 -16.26 1.00 -0.04
N GLU A 172 -16.92 1.79 -0.90
CA GLU A 172 -18.03 2.65 -0.48
C GLU A 172 -19.23 1.83 0.02
N ALA A 173 -19.57 0.74 -0.68
CA ALA A 173 -20.66 -0.14 -0.25
C ALA A 173 -20.34 -0.84 1.09
N ILE A 174 -19.10 -1.32 1.24
CA ILE A 174 -18.66 -2.01 2.47
C ILE A 174 -18.61 -1.03 3.65
N VAL A 175 -18.04 0.16 3.48
CA VAL A 175 -17.96 1.17 4.54
C VAL A 175 -19.35 1.64 4.94
N ARG A 176 -20.25 1.89 3.99
CA ARG A 176 -21.63 2.26 4.29
C ARG A 176 -22.32 1.18 5.15
N ARG A 177 -22.22 -0.10 4.74
CA ARG A 177 -22.83 -1.19 5.50
C ARG A 177 -22.21 -1.34 6.90
N ALA A 178 -20.88 -1.22 7.01
CA ALA A 178 -20.21 -1.23 8.30
C ALA A 178 -20.71 -0.11 9.22
N HIS A 179 -20.87 1.10 8.72
CA HIS A 179 -21.40 2.24 9.48
C HIS A 179 -22.84 2.02 9.94
N GLU A 180 -23.73 1.43 9.11
CA GLU A 180 -25.11 1.13 9.46
C GLU A 180 -25.22 0.24 10.71
N VAL A 181 -24.30 -0.69 10.87
CA VAL A 181 -24.25 -1.60 12.03
C VAL A 181 -23.24 -1.16 13.10
N GLY A 182 -22.55 -0.03 12.90
CA GLY A 182 -21.52 0.49 13.81
C GLY A 182 -20.23 -0.34 13.82
N ALA A 183 -19.92 -1.08 12.75
CA ALA A 183 -18.65 -1.77 12.54
C ALA A 183 -17.57 -0.81 12.00
N HIS A 184 -16.31 -1.20 12.08
CA HIS A 184 -15.17 -0.45 11.58
C HIS A 184 -14.52 -1.17 10.40
N VAL A 185 -14.13 -0.40 9.35
CA VAL A 185 -13.37 -0.94 8.21
C VAL A 185 -11.89 -0.67 8.40
N VAL A 186 -11.06 -1.71 8.21
CA VAL A 186 -9.60 -1.61 8.09
C VAL A 186 -9.26 -1.81 6.61
N LEU A 187 -8.90 -0.75 5.92
CA LEU A 187 -8.66 -0.76 4.48
C LEU A 187 -7.16 -0.90 4.20
N ASP A 188 -6.75 -2.06 3.70
CA ASP A 188 -5.40 -2.27 3.18
C ASP A 188 -5.29 -1.73 1.75
N THR A 189 -4.49 -0.68 1.59
CA THR A 189 -4.23 -0.05 0.29
C THR A 189 -2.83 -0.31 -0.25
N TYR A 190 -2.21 -1.38 0.18
CA TYR A 190 -0.86 -1.75 -0.24
C TYR A 190 -0.71 -1.92 -1.76
N GLN A 191 -1.78 -2.32 -2.46
CA GLN A 191 -1.79 -2.49 -3.93
C GLN A 191 -2.38 -1.28 -4.67
N SER A 192 -2.74 -0.20 -3.98
CA SER A 192 -3.39 0.96 -4.59
C SER A 192 -2.75 2.30 -4.26
N ALA A 193 -2.18 2.48 -3.04
CA ALA A 193 -1.51 3.71 -2.67
C ALA A 193 -0.31 3.98 -3.58
N GLY A 194 -0.30 5.15 -4.23
CA GLY A 194 0.69 5.54 -5.22
C GLY A 194 0.36 5.14 -6.68
N ALA A 195 -0.63 4.24 -6.89
CA ALA A 195 -1.05 3.81 -8.22
C ALA A 195 -2.36 4.46 -8.68
N MET A 196 -3.19 4.92 -7.76
CA MET A 196 -4.49 5.51 -8.05
C MET A 196 -4.94 6.44 -6.92
N PRO A 197 -5.90 7.37 -7.19
CA PRO A 197 -6.51 8.20 -6.17
C PRO A 197 -7.18 7.35 -5.09
N LEU A 198 -6.99 7.74 -3.84
CA LEU A 198 -7.67 7.22 -2.67
C LEU A 198 -8.43 8.35 -2.00
N GLU A 199 -9.54 8.06 -1.34
CA GLU A 199 -10.44 9.05 -0.78
C GLU A 199 -10.89 8.64 0.64
N TYR A 200 -9.91 8.37 1.54
CA TYR A 200 -10.17 7.83 2.88
C TYR A 200 -11.21 8.62 3.67
N GLU A 201 -11.08 9.95 3.70
CA GLU A 201 -12.05 10.81 4.41
C GLU A 201 -13.44 10.76 3.77
N LYS A 202 -13.50 10.86 2.44
CA LYS A 202 -14.77 10.82 1.70
C LYS A 202 -15.47 9.47 1.84
N TRP A 203 -14.72 8.37 1.79
CA TRP A 203 -15.28 7.04 2.02
C TRP A 203 -15.66 6.79 3.48
N GLY A 204 -15.13 7.57 4.42
CA GLY A 204 -15.36 7.39 5.85
C GLY A 204 -14.66 6.17 6.44
N VAL A 205 -13.51 5.79 5.87
CA VAL A 205 -12.71 4.65 6.33
C VAL A 205 -12.32 4.84 7.80
N SER A 206 -12.48 3.80 8.62
CA SER A 206 -12.12 3.86 10.04
C SER A 206 -10.61 3.81 10.26
N PHE A 207 -9.95 2.86 9.58
CA PHE A 207 -8.51 2.65 9.59
C PHE A 207 -8.01 2.37 8.17
N GLY A 208 -6.87 2.94 7.82
CA GLY A 208 -6.18 2.66 6.58
C GLY A 208 -4.79 2.14 6.85
N VAL A 209 -4.40 1.04 6.22
CA VAL A 209 -3.08 0.43 6.37
C VAL A 209 -2.43 0.18 5.02
N GLY A 210 -1.10 0.03 5.02
CA GLY A 210 -0.35 -0.29 3.83
C GLY A 210 1.15 -0.09 4.03
N GLY A 211 1.89 0.06 2.95
CA GLY A 211 3.33 0.24 3.02
C GLY A 211 3.94 0.81 1.74
N SER A 212 5.17 1.26 1.88
CA SER A 212 5.90 2.06 0.92
C SER A 212 6.54 1.26 -0.22
N VAL A 213 6.69 -0.06 -0.03
CA VAL A 213 7.58 -0.89 -0.83
C VAL A 213 7.16 -1.07 -2.29
N LYS A 214 5.86 -0.83 -2.61
CA LYS A 214 5.31 -1.07 -3.95
C LYS A 214 5.18 0.23 -4.75
N TRP A 215 3.97 0.62 -5.12
CA TRP A 215 3.66 1.76 -5.99
C TRP A 215 4.09 3.14 -5.46
N LEU A 216 4.32 3.25 -4.15
CA LEU A 216 4.89 4.45 -3.53
C LEU A 216 6.41 4.57 -3.72
N CYS A 217 7.09 3.52 -4.24
CA CYS A 217 8.54 3.47 -4.50
C CYS A 217 9.41 3.81 -3.28
N GLY A 218 8.85 3.70 -2.06
CA GLY A 218 9.46 4.16 -0.81
C GLY A 218 10.24 3.08 -0.05
N GLY A 219 10.51 1.93 -0.67
CA GLY A 219 11.32 0.85 -0.08
C GLY A 219 10.68 0.16 1.13
N PRO A 220 11.35 -0.89 1.67
CA PRO A 220 10.90 -1.62 2.85
C PRO A 220 11.16 -0.85 4.15
N GLY A 221 10.42 -1.21 5.22
CA GLY A 221 10.61 -0.66 6.57
C GLY A 221 9.76 0.57 6.90
N ALA A 222 8.91 1.01 5.97
CA ALA A 222 7.97 2.11 6.15
C ALA A 222 6.56 1.66 5.79
N GLY A 223 5.84 1.10 6.75
CA GLY A 223 4.40 0.91 6.73
C GLY A 223 3.69 2.16 7.24
N TYR A 224 2.37 2.20 7.16
CA TYR A 224 1.58 3.31 7.68
C TYR A 224 0.25 2.85 8.29
N LEU A 225 -0.26 3.66 9.19
CA LEU A 225 -1.59 3.58 9.77
C LEU A 225 -2.26 4.96 9.68
N TYR A 226 -3.37 5.01 8.98
CA TYR A 226 -4.36 6.10 9.07
C TYR A 226 -5.40 5.73 10.12
N VAL A 227 -5.80 6.67 10.94
CA VAL A 227 -6.93 6.53 11.87
C VAL A 227 -7.86 7.71 11.70
N ARG A 228 -9.15 7.43 11.51
CA ARG A 228 -10.17 8.48 11.40
C ARG A 228 -10.15 9.35 12.66
N PRO A 229 -10.17 10.69 12.55
CA PRO A 229 -9.92 11.60 13.68
C PRO A 229 -10.80 11.39 14.92
N ASP A 230 -12.10 11.06 14.71
CA ASP A 230 -13.03 10.79 15.82
C ASP A 230 -12.71 9.51 16.60
N LEU A 231 -12.05 8.55 15.95
CA LEU A 231 -11.54 7.33 16.57
C LEU A 231 -10.18 7.57 17.22
N ALA A 232 -9.29 8.29 16.54
CA ALA A 232 -7.96 8.61 17.06
C ALA A 232 -8.01 9.29 18.42
N ALA A 233 -9.01 10.14 18.65
CA ALA A 233 -9.19 10.83 19.94
C ALA A 233 -9.62 9.91 21.09
N LYS A 234 -10.15 8.70 20.81
CA LYS A 234 -10.77 7.82 21.80
C LYS A 234 -10.02 6.52 22.03
N LEU A 235 -9.31 6.04 21.01
CA LEU A 235 -8.68 4.73 21.06
C LEU A 235 -7.33 4.76 21.77
N GLU A 236 -7.07 3.71 22.55
CA GLU A 236 -5.84 3.48 23.28
C GLU A 236 -5.27 2.11 22.88
N PRO A 237 -4.27 2.07 21.97
CA PRO A 237 -3.70 0.81 21.53
C PRO A 237 -2.91 0.13 22.65
N ARG A 238 -3.19 -1.15 22.94
CA ARG A 238 -2.43 -1.94 23.92
C ARG A 238 -1.06 -2.37 23.40
N LEU A 239 -0.91 -2.47 22.07
CA LEU A 239 0.41 -2.54 21.42
C LEU A 239 0.97 -1.13 21.34
N THR A 240 1.69 -0.73 22.37
CA THR A 240 2.16 0.65 22.59
C THR A 240 3.62 0.68 23.03
N GLY A 241 4.18 1.86 23.19
CA GLY A 241 5.54 2.07 23.70
C GLY A 241 5.80 3.53 24.07
N TRP A 242 7.05 3.81 24.43
CA TRP A 242 7.42 5.08 25.00
C TRP A 242 7.17 6.30 24.10
N GLN A 243 7.15 6.12 22.75
CA GLN A 243 6.86 7.20 21.81
C GLN A 243 5.40 7.66 21.88
N ALA A 244 4.50 6.79 22.33
CA ALA A 244 3.08 7.10 22.50
C ALA A 244 2.77 7.82 23.82
N HIS A 245 3.75 7.94 24.74
CA HIS A 245 3.56 8.58 26.05
C HIS A 245 3.44 10.10 25.90
N ALA A 246 2.59 10.74 26.72
CA ALA A 246 2.40 12.19 26.77
C ALA A 246 3.69 12.95 27.11
N ARG A 247 4.57 12.34 27.91
CA ARG A 247 5.85 12.92 28.39
C ARG A 247 7.00 11.91 28.21
N PRO A 248 7.34 11.52 26.95
CA PRO A 248 8.26 10.40 26.71
C PRO A 248 9.66 10.62 27.32
N PHE A 249 10.12 11.86 27.40
CA PHE A 249 11.44 12.22 27.93
C PHE A 249 11.48 12.46 29.44
N ALA A 250 10.36 12.29 30.14
CA ALA A 250 10.35 12.25 31.61
C ALA A 250 10.89 10.92 32.14
N PHE A 251 10.85 9.84 31.33
CA PHE A 251 11.32 8.50 31.68
C PHE A 251 10.72 7.97 32.99
N GLU A 252 9.47 8.37 33.28
CA GLU A 252 8.77 7.98 34.51
C GLU A 252 8.33 6.50 34.41
N PRO A 253 8.60 5.66 35.40
CA PRO A 253 8.12 4.30 35.45
C PRO A 253 6.62 4.28 35.81
N GLY A 254 5.87 3.33 35.24
CA GLY A 254 4.45 3.15 35.55
C GLY A 254 3.59 2.80 34.37
N ALA A 255 2.29 3.02 34.50
CA ALA A 255 1.35 2.86 33.39
C ALA A 255 1.52 4.00 32.37
N ILE A 256 1.25 3.69 31.11
CA ILE A 256 1.33 4.70 30.06
C ILE A 256 0.21 5.74 30.22
N GLU A 257 0.58 7.00 30.05
CA GLU A 257 -0.31 8.13 29.83
C GLU A 257 -0.18 8.51 28.35
N TYR A 258 -1.24 8.29 27.56
CA TYR A 258 -1.17 8.52 26.11
C TYR A 258 -1.15 10.01 25.77
N THR A 259 -0.41 10.37 24.71
CA THR A 259 -0.48 11.71 24.13
C THR A 259 -1.86 12.00 23.54
N ASP A 260 -2.41 13.19 23.83
CA ASP A 260 -3.80 13.54 23.46
C ASP A 260 -3.96 14.00 22.00
N SER A 261 -2.93 14.57 21.41
CA SER A 261 -3.06 15.40 20.21
C SER A 261 -2.28 14.91 19.00
N SER A 262 -1.69 13.72 19.07
CA SER A 262 -0.81 13.26 17.99
C SER A 262 -1.07 11.81 17.61
N MET A 263 -0.91 11.51 16.34
CA MET A 263 -0.88 10.13 15.83
C MET A 263 0.26 9.31 16.45
N LEU A 264 1.21 9.91 17.16
CA LEU A 264 2.20 9.19 17.97
C LEU A 264 1.57 8.31 19.05
N ARG A 265 0.31 8.55 19.45
CA ARG A 265 -0.47 7.63 20.29
C ARG A 265 -0.47 6.19 19.77
N PHE A 266 -0.41 6.01 18.45
CA PHE A 266 -0.37 4.70 17.79
C PHE A 266 1.05 4.23 17.46
N ALA A 267 2.07 5.01 17.85
CA ALA A 267 3.47 4.61 17.75
C ALA A 267 3.90 3.76 18.96
N HIS A 268 5.08 3.16 18.87
CA HIS A 268 5.58 2.32 19.95
C HIS A 268 7.06 2.55 20.27
N GLY A 269 8.00 2.01 19.51
CA GLY A 269 9.41 2.09 19.79
C GLY A 269 10.12 3.20 19.02
N THR A 270 11.43 3.22 19.13
CA THR A 270 12.29 4.12 18.34
C THR A 270 12.00 3.95 16.85
N PRO A 271 11.70 5.04 16.12
CA PRO A 271 11.35 4.95 14.71
C PRO A 271 12.52 4.52 13.82
N ALA A 272 12.20 3.84 12.72
CA ALA A 272 13.15 3.45 11.69
C ALA A 272 13.51 4.66 10.79
N VAL A 273 14.15 5.68 11.35
CA VAL A 273 14.41 6.99 10.71
C VAL A 273 14.94 6.86 9.28
N PRO A 274 15.96 6.02 8.97
CA PRO A 274 16.46 5.91 7.59
C PRO A 274 15.39 5.46 6.60
N ALA A 275 14.55 4.48 6.97
CA ALA A 275 13.47 4.03 6.11
C ALA A 275 12.41 5.13 5.91
N LEU A 276 12.10 5.90 6.96
CA LEU A 276 11.09 6.96 6.90
C LEU A 276 11.53 8.13 6.05
N VAL A 277 12.76 8.62 6.20
CA VAL A 277 13.26 9.76 5.40
C VAL A 277 13.36 9.39 3.92
N ALA A 278 13.79 8.17 3.62
CA ALA A 278 13.88 7.66 2.25
C ALA A 278 12.48 7.48 1.62
N ALA A 279 11.52 6.91 2.37
CA ALA A 279 10.14 6.78 1.93
C ALA A 279 9.49 8.15 1.67
N GLY A 280 9.70 9.13 2.55
CA GLY A 280 9.21 10.50 2.38
C GLY A 280 9.73 11.17 1.11
N ALA A 281 10.99 10.92 0.73
CA ALA A 281 11.53 11.41 -0.54
C ALA A 281 10.81 10.79 -1.74
N ALA A 282 10.59 9.47 -1.74
CA ALA A 282 9.85 8.79 -2.79
C ALA A 282 8.39 9.27 -2.88
N TYR A 283 7.72 9.53 -1.75
CA TYR A 283 6.33 10.05 -1.74
C TYR A 283 6.23 11.41 -2.44
N ARG A 284 7.24 12.29 -2.29
CA ARG A 284 7.28 13.58 -2.99
C ARG A 284 7.38 13.38 -4.51
N VAL A 285 8.11 12.35 -4.98
CA VAL A 285 8.15 12.01 -6.42
C VAL A 285 6.76 11.60 -6.92
N ILE A 286 6.05 10.74 -6.18
CA ILE A 286 4.68 10.33 -6.52
C ILE A 286 3.72 11.52 -6.49
N ALA A 287 3.83 12.39 -5.48
CA ALA A 287 3.00 13.59 -5.36
C ALA A 287 3.26 14.60 -6.49
N GLU A 288 4.52 14.78 -6.92
CA GLU A 288 4.92 15.64 -8.04
C GLU A 288 4.28 15.18 -9.35
N VAL A 289 4.27 13.86 -9.62
CA VAL A 289 3.61 13.30 -10.80
C VAL A 289 2.09 13.42 -10.69
N GLY A 290 1.54 13.19 -9.51
CA GLY A 290 0.12 13.24 -9.20
C GLY A 290 -0.61 11.92 -9.48
N VAL A 291 -1.34 11.44 -8.47
CA VAL A 291 -2.00 10.12 -8.53
C VAL A 291 -3.08 10.02 -9.60
N GLN A 292 -3.71 11.13 -9.99
CA GLN A 292 -4.68 11.19 -11.08
C GLN A 292 -4.02 10.90 -12.43
N LEU A 293 -2.87 11.52 -12.69
CA LEU A 293 -2.10 11.27 -13.90
C LEU A 293 -1.53 9.85 -13.91
N ILE A 294 -1.02 9.38 -12.76
CA ILE A 294 -0.54 8.01 -12.57
C ILE A 294 -1.67 7.02 -12.88
N ARG A 295 -2.87 7.24 -12.35
CA ARG A 295 -4.04 6.36 -12.63
C ARG A 295 -4.42 6.36 -14.10
N ALA A 296 -4.52 7.52 -14.73
CA ALA A 296 -4.86 7.62 -16.14
C ALA A 296 -3.84 6.84 -17.00
N ARG A 297 -2.55 6.99 -16.69
CA ARG A 297 -1.50 6.24 -17.38
C ARG A 297 -1.51 4.75 -17.08
N SER A 298 -1.77 4.36 -15.84
CA SER A 298 -1.94 2.95 -15.46
C SER A 298 -3.07 2.29 -16.25
N LEU A 299 -4.20 2.95 -16.43
CA LEU A 299 -5.31 2.46 -17.25
C LEU A 299 -4.90 2.31 -18.72
N PHE A 300 -4.18 3.29 -19.27
CA PHE A 300 -3.64 3.24 -20.62
C PHE A 300 -2.69 2.04 -20.83
N LEU A 301 -1.68 1.89 -19.97
CA LEU A 301 -0.68 0.81 -20.07
C LEU A 301 -1.30 -0.57 -19.84
N THR A 302 -2.16 -0.72 -18.84
CA THR A 302 -2.81 -2.00 -18.55
C THR A 302 -3.83 -2.39 -19.60
N GLN A 303 -4.52 -1.44 -20.24
CA GLN A 303 -5.42 -1.75 -21.36
C GLN A 303 -4.62 -2.20 -22.59
N TYR A 304 -3.56 -1.46 -22.93
CA TYR A 304 -2.66 -1.87 -24.01
C TYR A 304 -2.13 -3.29 -23.80
N LEU A 305 -1.66 -3.58 -22.58
CA LEU A 305 -1.14 -4.91 -22.24
C LEU A 305 -2.21 -6.00 -22.40
N ILE A 306 -3.44 -5.76 -21.95
CA ILE A 306 -4.56 -6.71 -22.11
C ILE A 306 -4.88 -6.95 -23.57
N ASP A 307 -5.07 -5.88 -24.35
CA ASP A 307 -5.42 -5.99 -25.78
C ASP A 307 -4.32 -6.74 -26.56
N LYS A 308 -3.07 -6.39 -26.32
CA LYS A 308 -1.92 -7.03 -27.01
C LYS A 308 -1.64 -8.46 -26.55
N ALA A 309 -1.92 -8.81 -25.31
CA ALA A 309 -1.87 -10.18 -24.81
C ALA A 309 -2.94 -11.05 -25.53
N GLN A 310 -4.17 -10.55 -25.61
CA GLN A 310 -5.28 -11.24 -26.28
C GLN A 310 -5.04 -11.39 -27.79
N GLU A 311 -4.50 -10.38 -28.47
CA GLU A 311 -4.10 -10.46 -29.89
C GLU A 311 -3.05 -11.57 -30.14
N ARG A 312 -2.17 -11.85 -29.15
CA ARG A 312 -1.16 -12.92 -29.19
C ARG A 312 -1.68 -14.27 -28.68
N GLY A 313 -2.97 -14.37 -28.35
CA GLY A 313 -3.58 -15.60 -27.82
C GLY A 313 -3.20 -15.92 -26.36
N LEU A 314 -2.63 -14.97 -25.62
CA LEU A 314 -2.30 -15.12 -24.21
C LEU A 314 -3.56 -14.89 -23.35
N ALA A 315 -3.80 -15.79 -22.39
CA ALA A 315 -4.95 -15.67 -21.49
C ALA A 315 -4.64 -14.69 -20.37
N VAL A 316 -5.53 -13.70 -20.18
CA VAL A 316 -5.50 -12.76 -19.05
C VAL A 316 -6.31 -13.33 -17.90
N ASN A 317 -5.69 -13.48 -16.73
CA ASN A 317 -6.27 -14.05 -15.50
C ASN A 317 -6.53 -12.98 -14.42
N SER A 318 -6.71 -11.75 -14.81
CA SER A 318 -7.02 -10.63 -13.92
C SER A 318 -8.27 -9.87 -14.35
N GLU A 319 -8.75 -8.96 -13.49
CA GLU A 319 -9.86 -8.08 -13.84
C GLU A 319 -9.52 -7.25 -15.10
N THR A 320 -10.40 -7.29 -16.08
CA THR A 320 -10.22 -6.57 -17.36
C THR A 320 -11.01 -5.28 -17.46
N ARG A 321 -12.07 -5.12 -16.65
CA ARG A 321 -12.89 -3.90 -16.64
C ARG A 321 -12.14 -2.74 -16.01
N PRO A 322 -11.95 -1.61 -16.71
CA PRO A 322 -11.13 -0.49 -16.23
C PRO A 322 -11.57 0.07 -14.86
N GLU A 323 -12.88 0.10 -14.60
CA GLU A 323 -13.48 0.62 -13.37
C GLU A 323 -13.31 -0.32 -12.16
N ARG A 324 -12.98 -1.57 -12.41
CA ARG A 324 -12.78 -2.61 -11.38
C ARG A 324 -11.33 -3.12 -11.32
N ARG A 325 -10.45 -2.64 -12.19
CA ARG A 325 -9.08 -3.09 -12.31
C ARG A 325 -8.12 -2.18 -11.53
N GLY A 326 -7.24 -2.79 -10.72
CA GLY A 326 -6.07 -2.14 -10.15
C GLY A 326 -5.03 -1.73 -11.20
N ALA A 327 -3.76 -1.67 -10.79
CA ALA A 327 -2.67 -1.19 -11.65
C ALA A 327 -1.82 -2.33 -12.26
N SER A 328 -2.17 -3.60 -12.02
CA SER A 328 -1.46 -4.77 -12.57
C SER A 328 -2.36 -5.62 -13.45
N VAL A 329 -1.71 -6.40 -14.33
CA VAL A 329 -2.34 -7.41 -15.18
C VAL A 329 -1.69 -8.75 -14.89
N VAL A 330 -2.46 -9.82 -14.90
CA VAL A 330 -1.97 -11.19 -14.70
C VAL A 330 -2.16 -12.00 -15.97
N ILE A 331 -1.07 -12.53 -16.50
CA ILE A 331 -1.06 -13.34 -17.72
C ILE A 331 -0.84 -14.79 -17.31
N LYS A 332 -1.75 -15.68 -17.73
CA LYS A 332 -1.66 -17.11 -17.45
C LYS A 332 -0.51 -17.75 -18.22
N VAL A 333 0.28 -18.55 -17.54
CA VAL A 333 1.35 -19.38 -18.09
C VAL A 333 1.31 -20.76 -17.42
N ASP A 334 1.83 -21.78 -18.07
CA ASP A 334 1.80 -23.14 -17.54
C ASP A 334 2.89 -23.38 -16.48
N ASP A 335 4.06 -22.76 -16.64
CA ASP A 335 5.17 -22.80 -15.67
C ASP A 335 5.49 -21.38 -15.21
N GLU A 336 4.91 -20.98 -14.09
CA GLU A 336 5.00 -19.62 -13.56
C GLU A 336 6.42 -19.26 -13.14
N SER A 337 7.09 -20.13 -12.37
CA SER A 337 8.45 -19.87 -11.86
C SER A 337 9.52 -19.99 -12.95
N GLY A 338 9.44 -20.97 -13.83
CA GLY A 338 10.37 -21.10 -14.95
C GLY A 338 10.23 -19.95 -15.93
N MET A 339 9.02 -19.43 -16.14
CA MET A 339 8.79 -18.24 -16.95
C MET A 339 9.42 -16.99 -16.30
N GLU A 340 9.23 -16.80 -15.01
CA GLU A 340 9.83 -15.68 -14.27
C GLU A 340 11.36 -15.69 -14.37
N GLU A 341 12.00 -16.85 -14.17
CA GLU A 341 13.46 -17.02 -14.31
C GLU A 341 13.95 -16.75 -15.75
N ARG A 342 13.22 -17.24 -16.77
CA ARG A 342 13.56 -17.00 -18.16
C ARG A 342 13.49 -15.52 -18.53
N LEU A 343 12.46 -14.82 -18.10
CA LEU A 343 12.29 -13.38 -18.30
C LEU A 343 13.40 -12.59 -17.61
N ALA A 344 13.72 -12.95 -16.37
CA ALA A 344 14.81 -12.31 -15.60
C ALA A 344 16.16 -12.48 -16.29
N GLY A 345 16.42 -13.64 -16.90
CA GLY A 345 17.61 -13.88 -17.75
C GLY A 345 17.71 -12.95 -18.95
N SER A 346 16.59 -12.42 -19.41
CA SER A 346 16.49 -11.43 -20.51
C SER A 346 16.36 -9.99 -20.02
N ARG A 347 16.62 -9.72 -18.72
CA ARG A 347 16.44 -8.42 -18.06
C ARG A 347 15.00 -7.87 -18.09
N ILE A 348 14.02 -8.76 -18.10
CA ILE A 348 12.61 -8.44 -17.95
C ILE A 348 12.20 -8.89 -16.55
N ILE A 349 11.93 -7.95 -15.65
CA ILE A 349 11.60 -8.24 -14.27
C ILE A 349 10.10 -8.14 -14.06
N VAL A 350 9.51 -9.26 -13.75
CA VAL A 350 8.12 -9.47 -13.34
C VAL A 350 8.10 -10.31 -12.08
N ASP A 351 6.95 -10.70 -11.57
CA ASP A 351 6.85 -11.78 -10.59
C ASP A 351 5.70 -12.73 -10.92
N SER A 352 5.64 -13.83 -10.22
CA SER A 352 4.56 -14.82 -10.33
C SER A 352 3.97 -15.17 -8.97
N ARG A 353 2.77 -15.71 -8.96
CA ARG A 353 2.16 -16.29 -7.76
C ARG A 353 1.48 -17.58 -8.12
N PRO A 354 1.64 -18.64 -7.29
CA PRO A 354 1.05 -19.94 -7.55
C PRO A 354 -0.44 -19.86 -7.85
N GLY A 355 -0.86 -20.39 -9.01
CA GLY A 355 -2.23 -20.41 -9.47
C GLY A 355 -2.79 -19.08 -9.99
N ALA A 356 -1.97 -18.02 -10.05
CA ALA A 356 -2.36 -16.75 -10.63
C ALA A 356 -1.81 -16.57 -12.07
N GLY A 357 -0.52 -16.79 -12.26
CA GLY A 357 0.22 -16.52 -13.48
C GLY A 357 1.35 -15.50 -13.24
N VAL A 358 1.95 -15.04 -14.35
CA VAL A 358 2.90 -13.93 -14.34
C VAL A 358 2.14 -12.63 -14.12
N ARG A 359 2.53 -11.90 -13.07
CA ARG A 359 1.95 -10.59 -12.73
C ARG A 359 2.81 -9.48 -13.31
N VAL A 360 2.18 -8.55 -13.98
CA VAL A 360 2.81 -7.43 -14.69
C VAL A 360 2.27 -6.13 -14.12
N GLY A 361 3.12 -5.35 -13.48
CA GLY A 361 2.75 -4.09 -12.84
C GLY A 361 3.51 -2.91 -13.42
N PRO A 362 3.10 -2.39 -14.59
CA PRO A 362 3.69 -1.19 -15.15
C PRO A 362 3.33 0.03 -14.30
N HIS A 363 4.29 0.93 -14.10
CA HIS A 363 4.06 2.21 -13.44
C HIS A 363 4.11 3.36 -14.45
N PHE A 364 3.87 4.59 -14.00
CA PHE A 364 3.79 5.77 -14.86
C PHE A 364 5.02 5.98 -15.76
N PHE A 365 6.17 5.46 -15.39
CA PHE A 365 7.43 5.58 -16.13
C PHE A 365 7.65 4.49 -17.19
N ASN A 366 6.83 3.43 -17.25
CA ASN A 366 7.01 2.37 -18.25
C ASN A 366 6.53 2.80 -19.65
N THR A 367 7.09 2.17 -20.67
CA THR A 367 6.79 2.45 -22.09
C THR A 367 6.01 1.29 -22.74
N LEU A 368 5.41 1.56 -23.91
CA LEU A 368 4.73 0.51 -24.67
C LEU A 368 5.73 -0.51 -25.24
N GLU A 369 6.93 -0.07 -25.61
CA GLU A 369 8.01 -0.93 -26.09
C GLU A 369 8.46 -1.94 -25.02
N GLU A 370 8.47 -1.54 -23.74
CA GLU A 370 8.74 -2.45 -22.62
C GLU A 370 7.66 -3.52 -22.49
N LEU A 371 6.39 -3.16 -22.72
CA LEU A 371 5.27 -4.12 -22.71
C LEU A 371 5.31 -5.06 -23.90
N ASP A 372 5.63 -4.57 -25.10
CA ASP A 372 5.80 -5.41 -26.28
C ASP A 372 6.97 -6.39 -26.09
N THR A 373 8.11 -5.92 -25.57
CA THR A 373 9.27 -6.78 -25.24
C THR A 373 8.88 -7.93 -24.30
N LEU A 374 8.08 -7.64 -23.25
CA LEU A 374 7.55 -8.69 -22.38
C LEU A 374 6.65 -9.66 -23.15
N LEU A 375 5.67 -9.15 -23.92
CA LEU A 375 4.68 -9.97 -24.59
C LEU A 375 5.32 -10.88 -25.67
N ASP A 376 6.34 -10.40 -26.36
CA ASP A 376 7.08 -11.19 -27.34
C ASP A 376 7.87 -12.32 -26.64
N ALA A 377 8.40 -12.06 -25.43
CA ALA A 377 9.08 -13.08 -24.63
C ALA A 377 8.12 -14.10 -23.98
N LEU A 378 6.83 -13.75 -23.80
CA LEU A 378 5.78 -14.65 -23.31
C LEU A 378 5.15 -15.50 -24.41
N ALA A 379 5.20 -15.06 -25.68
CA ALA A 379 4.59 -15.78 -26.79
C ALA A 379 5.18 -17.20 -26.92
N PRO A 380 4.37 -18.21 -27.16
CA PRO A 380 4.88 -19.55 -27.46
C PRO A 380 5.68 -19.51 -28.77
N ASN A 381 6.86 -20.16 -28.78
CA ASN A 381 7.67 -20.36 -29.96
C ASN A 381 6.93 -21.22 -31.01
#